data_316df872c84e564e89b56d2d7a4c3a34
#
_entry.id   316df872c84e564e89b56d2d7a4c3a34
#
_cell.length_a   1.000
_cell.length_b   1.000
_cell.length_c   1.000
_cell.angle_alpha   90.00
_cell.angle_beta   90.00
_cell.angle_gamma   90.00
#
_symmetry.space_group_name_H-M   'P 1'
#
loop_
_entity.id
_entity.type
_entity.pdbx_description
1 polymer ?
#
loop_
_entity_poly.entity_id
_entity_poly.type
_entity_poly.pdbx_seq_one_letter_code
_entity_poly.pdbx_strand_id
1 'polypeptide(L)'
;MKYRLYLFTCFISIVFFLSSYKNTMMSVDVPSKGDEEFTVGMKAFGGVIFYLDKTKKHGLVVSTENIGGSWMTYPWGCYGMSISDAEGIDVGTGRLNTNAILSACDEKGTAAYACVNYENEGFSDWFLPSLEELELIAENLAYDDEFSDVIQFDNANYLSSTQLKNKKHKINYAWSVNLIEGYPTSSYKSNKQKIRAVRAF
;
A
#
# COMPACT_ATOMS: atom_id res chain seq x y z
N MET A 1 2.89 -7.98 -95.17
CA MET A 1 3.06 -9.11 -94.26
C MET A 1 1.97 -9.03 -93.19
N LYS A 2 1.09 -10.02 -93.22
CA LYS A 2 -0.15 -10.06 -92.43
C LYS A 2 0.12 -10.89 -91.20
N TYR A 3 -0.06 -10.33 -90.01
CA TYR A 3 -0.09 -11.11 -88.78
C TYR A 3 -1.55 -11.23 -88.31
N ARG A 4 -1.99 -12.46 -88.29
CA ARG A 4 -3.30 -12.86 -87.74
C ARG A 4 -3.27 -12.88 -86.25
N LEU A 5 -4.19 -12.11 -85.65
CA LEU A 5 -4.45 -12.11 -84.24
C LEU A 5 -5.35 -13.30 -83.85
N TYR A 6 -4.85 -14.24 -83.10
CA TYR A 6 -5.65 -15.32 -82.50
C TYR A 6 -6.14 -14.88 -81.10
N LEU A 7 -7.45 -14.68 -81.04
CA LEU A 7 -8.15 -14.49 -79.75
C LEU A 7 -8.32 -15.87 -79.11
N PHE A 8 -7.61 -16.14 -78.05
CA PHE A 8 -7.84 -17.27 -77.17
C PHE A 8 -8.81 -16.82 -76.07
N THR A 9 -10.06 -17.25 -76.17
CA THR A 9 -11.04 -17.13 -75.07
C THR A 9 -10.79 -18.22 -74.05
N CYS A 10 -10.21 -17.84 -72.93
CA CYS A 10 -10.05 -18.74 -71.79
C CYS A 10 -11.29 -18.61 -70.90
N PHE A 11 -12.18 -19.60 -71.00
CA PHE A 11 -13.27 -19.75 -70.02
C PHE A 11 -12.71 -20.22 -68.72
N ILE A 12 -12.58 -19.30 -67.72
CA ILE A 12 -12.26 -19.65 -66.32
C ILE A 12 -13.57 -19.93 -65.59
N SER A 13 -13.83 -21.22 -65.39
CA SER A 13 -14.89 -21.68 -64.51
C SER A 13 -14.54 -21.33 -63.09
N ILE A 14 -15.18 -20.30 -62.52
CA ILE A 14 -15.07 -19.99 -61.11
C ILE A 14 -15.96 -20.97 -60.34
N VAL A 15 -15.34 -21.99 -59.76
CA VAL A 15 -15.99 -22.88 -58.80
C VAL A 15 -16.07 -22.10 -57.48
N PHE A 16 -17.27 -21.70 -57.12
CA PHE A 16 -17.54 -21.15 -55.78
C PHE A 16 -17.40 -22.27 -54.73
N PHE A 17 -16.26 -22.35 -54.10
CA PHE A 17 -16.10 -23.05 -52.83
C PHE A 17 -16.65 -22.16 -51.71
N LEU A 18 -17.93 -22.35 -51.40
CA LEU A 18 -18.51 -21.84 -50.15
C LEU A 18 -17.94 -22.67 -48.99
N SER A 19 -16.74 -22.31 -48.56
CA SER A 19 -16.20 -22.78 -47.31
C SER A 19 -16.96 -22.08 -46.19
N SER A 20 -17.81 -22.82 -45.49
CA SER A 20 -18.46 -22.39 -44.26
C SER A 20 -17.39 -22.11 -43.20
N TYR A 21 -16.91 -20.89 -43.15
CA TYR A 21 -16.13 -20.38 -42.04
C TYR A 21 -17.09 -20.21 -40.88
N LYS A 22 -17.19 -21.24 -40.01
CA LYS A 22 -17.75 -21.07 -38.65
C LYS A 22 -16.80 -20.13 -37.91
N ASN A 23 -17.14 -18.85 -37.88
CA ASN A 23 -16.56 -17.92 -36.92
C ASN A 23 -16.92 -18.42 -35.53
N THR A 24 -16.05 -19.23 -34.95
CA THR A 24 -16.02 -19.42 -33.50
C THR A 24 -15.47 -18.13 -32.96
N MET A 25 -16.35 -17.19 -32.65
CA MET A 25 -16.04 -16.07 -31.79
C MET A 25 -15.63 -16.72 -30.45
N MET A 26 -14.33 -16.89 -30.22
CA MET A 26 -13.82 -17.00 -28.87
C MET A 26 -14.24 -15.69 -28.20
N SER A 27 -15.25 -15.74 -27.37
CA SER A 27 -15.50 -14.70 -26.38
C SER A 27 -14.23 -14.66 -25.52
N VAL A 28 -13.38 -13.69 -25.77
CA VAL A 28 -12.40 -13.28 -24.79
C VAL A 28 -13.25 -12.70 -23.68
N ASP A 29 -13.45 -13.47 -22.62
CA ASP A 29 -14.00 -12.96 -21.37
C ASP A 29 -13.00 -11.89 -20.89
N VAL A 30 -13.27 -10.64 -21.29
CA VAL A 30 -12.64 -9.48 -20.67
C VAL A 30 -13.20 -9.47 -19.25
N PRO A 31 -12.41 -9.69 -18.20
CA PRO A 31 -12.92 -9.63 -16.84
C PRO A 31 -13.61 -8.29 -16.66
N SER A 32 -14.86 -8.33 -16.24
CA SER A 32 -15.62 -7.12 -15.95
C SER A 32 -14.86 -6.37 -14.85
N LYS A 33 -14.72 -5.05 -15.00
CA LYS A 33 -14.00 -4.13 -14.09
C LYS A 33 -14.56 -4.10 -12.64
N GLY A 34 -15.21 -5.19 -12.20
CA GLY A 34 -15.88 -5.33 -10.93
C GLY A 34 -15.44 -6.51 -10.05
N ASP A 35 -14.58 -7.40 -10.55
CA ASP A 35 -14.28 -8.68 -9.91
C ASP A 35 -12.78 -8.88 -9.58
N GLU A 36 -11.98 -7.82 -9.46
CA GLU A 36 -10.65 -7.99 -8.90
C GLU A 36 -10.78 -8.30 -7.39
N GLU A 37 -10.56 -9.56 -7.04
CA GLU A 37 -10.47 -9.97 -5.66
C GLU A 37 -9.12 -9.50 -5.08
N PHE A 38 -9.15 -8.54 -4.16
CA PHE A 38 -7.95 -8.07 -3.49
C PHE A 38 -7.40 -9.14 -2.55
N THR A 39 -6.08 -9.28 -2.53
CA THR A 39 -5.36 -10.18 -1.62
C THR A 39 -4.24 -9.43 -0.89
N VAL A 40 -3.90 -9.91 0.29
CA VAL A 40 -2.71 -9.44 1.01
C VAL A 40 -1.47 -9.69 0.15
N GLY A 41 -0.52 -8.77 0.16
CA GLY A 41 0.68 -8.80 -0.67
C GLY A 41 0.51 -8.17 -2.07
N MET A 42 -0.73 -7.91 -2.53
CA MET A 42 -0.97 -7.26 -3.82
C MET A 42 -0.52 -5.81 -3.80
N LYS A 43 0.20 -5.39 -4.86
CA LYS A 43 0.49 -3.96 -5.10
C LYS A 43 -0.73 -3.28 -5.69
N ALA A 44 -1.32 -2.36 -4.96
CA ALA A 44 -2.47 -1.56 -5.38
C ALA A 44 -2.56 -0.27 -4.57
N PHE A 45 -3.29 0.70 -5.06
CA PHE A 45 -3.60 1.95 -4.34
C PHE A 45 -2.36 2.71 -3.82
N GLY A 46 -1.24 2.63 -4.56
CA GLY A 46 0.02 3.29 -4.22
C GLY A 46 0.85 2.57 -3.15
N GLY A 47 0.51 1.34 -2.77
CA GLY A 47 1.23 0.58 -1.75
C GLY A 47 1.06 -0.92 -1.90
N VAL A 48 1.31 -1.66 -0.82
CA VAL A 48 1.08 -3.10 -0.71
C VAL A 48 -0.03 -3.36 0.29
N ILE A 49 -1.03 -4.14 -0.09
CA ILE A 49 -2.16 -4.50 0.78
C ILE A 49 -1.65 -5.38 1.92
N PHE A 50 -1.86 -4.96 3.16
CA PHE A 50 -1.53 -5.75 4.35
C PHE A 50 -2.74 -6.13 5.18
N TYR A 51 -3.87 -5.48 4.97
CA TYR A 51 -5.12 -5.77 5.67
C TYR A 51 -6.30 -5.63 4.73
N LEU A 52 -7.26 -6.56 4.85
CA LEU A 52 -8.55 -6.52 4.18
C LEU A 52 -9.66 -6.69 5.20
N ASP A 53 -10.74 -5.94 5.04
CA ASP A 53 -11.95 -6.13 5.83
C ASP A 53 -12.66 -7.46 5.45
N LYS A 54 -13.73 -7.79 6.16
CA LYS A 54 -14.50 -9.02 5.91
C LYS A 54 -15.15 -9.06 4.52
N THR A 55 -15.35 -7.92 3.88
CA THR A 55 -15.92 -7.82 2.55
C THR A 55 -14.88 -8.00 1.45
N LYS A 56 -13.61 -7.91 1.79
CA LYS A 56 -12.45 -7.87 0.89
C LYS A 56 -12.50 -6.73 -0.15
N LYS A 57 -13.35 -5.73 0.08
CA LYS A 57 -13.49 -4.57 -0.81
C LYS A 57 -12.77 -3.34 -0.29
N HIS A 58 -12.49 -3.31 1.00
CA HIS A 58 -11.80 -2.24 1.68
C HIS A 58 -10.66 -2.80 2.53
N GLY A 59 -9.65 -2.00 2.74
CA GLY A 59 -8.49 -2.43 3.48
C GLY A 59 -7.48 -1.31 3.72
N LEU A 60 -6.27 -1.74 4.04
CA LEU A 60 -5.14 -0.86 4.28
C LEU A 60 -3.96 -1.30 3.42
N VAL A 61 -3.28 -0.31 2.85
CA VAL A 61 -1.99 -0.49 2.16
C VAL A 61 -0.88 0.22 2.92
N VAL A 62 0.31 -0.35 2.88
CA VAL A 62 1.54 0.24 3.41
C VAL A 62 2.42 0.76 2.27
N SER A 63 3.12 1.87 2.48
CA SER A 63 4.09 2.41 1.52
C SER A 63 5.16 1.38 1.17
N THR A 64 5.54 1.30 -0.10
CA THR A 64 6.53 0.33 -0.60
C THR A 64 7.93 0.58 -0.05
N GLU A 65 8.21 1.82 0.36
CA GLU A 65 9.52 2.25 0.87
C GLU A 65 9.39 2.97 2.21
N ASN A 66 10.49 3.06 2.94
CA ASN A 66 10.57 3.91 4.13
C ASN A 66 10.39 5.37 3.72
N ILE A 67 9.62 6.12 4.47
CA ILE A 67 9.42 7.54 4.19
C ILE A 67 10.75 8.29 4.31
N GLY A 68 11.11 9.02 3.26
CA GLY A 68 12.40 9.71 3.16
C GLY A 68 13.58 8.82 2.77
N GLY A 69 13.35 7.53 2.47
CA GLY A 69 14.37 6.57 2.07
C GLY A 69 15.04 5.82 3.22
N SER A 70 15.96 4.92 2.87
CA SER A 70 16.53 3.92 3.80
C SER A 70 17.28 4.50 5.00
N TRP A 71 17.82 5.70 4.90
CA TRP A 71 18.62 6.32 5.97
C TRP A 71 17.84 7.29 6.84
N MET A 72 16.64 7.70 6.40
CA MET A 72 15.88 8.69 7.13
C MET A 72 15.18 8.08 8.34
N THR A 73 15.18 8.84 9.42
CA THR A 73 14.48 8.52 10.66
C THR A 73 13.82 9.79 11.23
N TYR A 74 12.70 9.59 11.92
CA TYR A 74 11.87 10.69 12.42
C TYR A 74 11.63 10.53 13.92
N PRO A 75 11.57 11.64 14.69
CA PRO A 75 11.03 11.61 16.03
C PRO A 75 9.51 11.49 15.95
N TRP A 76 8.88 10.93 16.95
CA TRP A 76 7.43 10.99 17.12
C TRP A 76 6.97 12.45 17.28
N GLY A 77 7.79 13.26 17.98
CA GLY A 77 7.57 14.67 18.26
C GLY A 77 6.81 14.92 19.55
N CYS A 78 6.57 16.20 19.86
CA CYS A 78 5.74 16.65 20.98
C CYS A 78 6.19 16.07 22.35
N TYR A 79 7.49 15.99 22.57
CA TYR A 79 8.05 15.54 23.83
C TYR A 79 7.57 16.43 25.00
N GLY A 80 7.14 15.82 26.09
CA GLY A 80 6.56 16.54 27.23
C GLY A 80 5.06 16.80 27.14
N MET A 81 4.43 16.50 26.00
CA MET A 81 2.99 16.68 25.81
C MET A 81 2.24 15.34 25.86
N SER A 82 1.11 15.32 26.56
CA SER A 82 0.16 14.23 26.50
C SER A 82 -0.89 14.53 25.42
N ILE A 83 -1.04 13.62 24.47
CA ILE A 83 -2.03 13.72 23.40
C ILE A 83 -2.97 12.52 23.55
N SER A 84 -3.97 12.64 24.44
CA SER A 84 -4.87 11.54 24.81
C SER A 84 -5.64 10.96 23.62
N ASP A 85 -5.93 11.79 22.59
CA ASP A 85 -6.63 11.36 21.39
C ASP A 85 -5.72 10.59 20.40
N ALA A 86 -4.42 10.45 20.74
CA ALA A 86 -3.46 9.63 20.01
C ALA A 86 -3.08 8.34 20.79
N GLU A 87 -3.96 7.82 21.64
CA GLU A 87 -3.77 6.57 22.40
C GLU A 87 -4.47 5.35 21.77
N GLY A 88 -5.11 5.52 20.59
CA GLY A 88 -5.76 4.42 19.87
C GLY A 88 -4.74 3.38 19.41
N ILE A 89 -5.00 2.09 19.75
CA ILE A 89 -4.12 0.98 19.36
C ILE A 89 -4.69 0.20 18.17
N ASP A 90 -6.02 0.14 18.06
CA ASP A 90 -6.76 -0.75 17.16
C ASP A 90 -6.54 -0.38 15.68
N VAL A 91 -6.79 -1.35 14.81
CA VAL A 91 -6.85 -1.14 13.35
C VAL A 91 -7.88 -0.07 13.02
N GLY A 92 -7.52 0.88 12.17
CA GLY A 92 -8.35 2.03 11.79
C GLY A 92 -8.15 3.27 12.67
N THR A 93 -7.39 3.17 13.78
CA THR A 93 -7.12 4.33 14.64
C THR A 93 -5.89 5.15 14.23
N GLY A 94 -5.04 4.62 13.34
CA GLY A 94 -3.82 5.32 12.89
C GLY A 94 -4.08 6.71 12.33
N ARG A 95 -5.10 6.86 11.47
CA ARG A 95 -5.50 8.17 10.92
C ARG A 95 -5.98 9.13 12.00
N LEU A 96 -6.77 8.65 12.96
CA LEU A 96 -7.28 9.49 14.06
C LEU A 96 -6.14 9.95 14.97
N ASN A 97 -5.25 9.05 15.35
CA ASN A 97 -4.06 9.38 16.12
C ASN A 97 -3.18 10.42 15.39
N THR A 98 -2.93 10.20 14.09
CA THR A 98 -2.13 11.10 13.26
C THR A 98 -2.73 12.53 13.26
N ASN A 99 -4.04 12.65 13.07
CA ASN A 99 -4.73 13.93 13.09
C ASN A 99 -4.65 14.58 14.48
N ALA A 100 -4.79 13.81 15.55
CA ALA A 100 -4.66 14.30 16.93
C ALA A 100 -3.25 14.85 17.20
N ILE A 101 -2.21 14.15 16.74
CA ILE A 101 -0.81 14.59 16.85
C ILE A 101 -0.62 15.94 16.15
N LEU A 102 -1.05 16.04 14.88
CA LEU A 102 -0.88 17.25 14.09
C LEU A 102 -1.69 18.43 14.62
N SER A 103 -2.84 18.17 15.26
CA SER A 103 -3.68 19.22 15.86
C SER A 103 -3.12 19.74 17.15
N ALA A 104 -2.41 18.90 17.93
CA ALA A 104 -1.88 19.25 19.24
C ALA A 104 -0.46 19.79 19.21
N CYS A 105 0.28 19.62 18.11
CA CYS A 105 1.71 19.82 18.05
C CYS A 105 2.14 20.41 16.70
N ASP A 106 2.74 21.60 16.74
CA ASP A 106 3.17 22.33 15.54
C ASP A 106 4.58 21.91 15.05
N GLU A 107 5.20 20.88 15.68
CA GLU A 107 6.53 20.43 15.29
C GLU A 107 6.53 19.83 13.88
N LYS A 108 7.30 20.42 12.99
CA LYS A 108 7.54 19.89 11.64
C LYS A 108 8.70 18.90 11.66
N GLY A 109 8.72 17.97 10.70
CA GLY A 109 9.76 16.95 10.63
C GLY A 109 9.55 15.79 11.61
N THR A 110 8.34 15.64 12.16
CA THR A 110 7.91 14.50 12.95
C THR A 110 7.38 13.36 12.06
N ALA A 111 7.24 12.18 12.63
CA ALA A 111 6.73 11.00 11.95
C ALA A 111 5.34 11.24 11.33
N ALA A 112 4.40 11.78 12.11
CA ALA A 112 3.06 12.08 11.65
C ALA A 112 3.08 13.11 10.51
N TYR A 113 3.87 14.19 10.65
CA TYR A 113 4.01 15.21 9.62
C TYR A 113 4.60 14.65 8.32
N ALA A 114 5.60 13.77 8.41
CA ALA A 114 6.21 13.16 7.24
C ALA A 114 5.23 12.24 6.49
N CYS A 115 4.41 11.45 7.20
CA CYS A 115 3.41 10.60 6.58
C CYS A 115 2.32 11.38 5.83
N VAL A 116 1.77 12.46 6.40
CA VAL A 116 0.69 13.23 5.72
C VAL A 116 1.20 14.07 4.55
N ASN A 117 2.50 14.32 4.47
CA ASN A 117 3.13 14.99 3.32
C ASN A 117 3.75 14.00 2.31
N TYR A 118 3.55 12.71 2.51
CA TYR A 118 3.99 11.71 1.55
C TYR A 118 3.00 11.58 0.41
N GLU A 119 3.52 11.52 -0.80
CA GLU A 119 2.74 11.29 -2.01
C GLU A 119 3.33 10.12 -2.79
N ASN A 120 2.51 9.20 -3.23
CA ASN A 120 2.90 8.10 -4.10
C ASN A 120 1.79 7.72 -5.06
N GLU A 121 2.11 7.56 -6.35
CA GLU A 121 1.17 7.17 -7.41
C GLU A 121 -0.12 8.02 -7.46
N GLY A 122 -0.01 9.32 -7.10
CA GLY A 122 -1.14 10.25 -7.06
C GLY A 122 -2.00 10.17 -5.80
N PHE A 123 -1.63 9.37 -4.83
CA PHE A 123 -2.28 9.30 -3.52
C PHE A 123 -1.53 10.15 -2.50
N SER A 124 -2.26 10.95 -1.73
CA SER A 124 -1.73 11.89 -0.72
C SER A 124 -2.45 11.81 0.63
N ASP A 125 -3.29 10.78 0.83
CA ASP A 125 -4.10 10.60 2.04
C ASP A 125 -3.47 9.63 3.05
N TRP A 126 -2.15 9.62 3.10
CA TRP A 126 -1.33 8.77 3.96
C TRP A 126 -1.33 9.25 5.42
N PHE A 127 -1.14 8.32 6.34
CA PHE A 127 -1.05 8.58 7.77
C PHE A 127 -0.05 7.64 8.46
N LEU A 128 0.35 7.97 9.67
CA LEU A 128 1.21 7.14 10.50
C LEU A 128 0.37 6.00 11.12
N PRO A 129 0.72 4.73 10.91
CA PRO A 129 -0.07 3.58 11.37
C PRO A 129 -0.22 3.54 12.90
N SER A 130 -1.32 2.96 13.41
CA SER A 130 -1.48 2.59 14.80
C SER A 130 -0.55 1.44 15.19
N LEU A 131 -0.56 1.06 16.47
CA LEU A 131 0.21 -0.07 16.96
C LEU A 131 -0.19 -1.37 16.27
N GLU A 132 -1.49 -1.73 16.30
CA GLU A 132 -1.99 -2.96 15.67
C GLU A 132 -1.84 -2.95 14.15
N GLU A 133 -1.93 -1.79 13.51
CA GLU A 133 -1.65 -1.68 12.06
C GLU A 133 -0.19 -2.04 11.73
N LEU A 134 0.79 -1.64 12.58
CA LEU A 134 2.18 -2.06 12.42
C LEU A 134 2.38 -3.56 12.73
N GLU A 135 1.72 -4.08 13.74
CA GLU A 135 1.77 -5.51 14.08
C GLU A 135 1.22 -6.36 12.92
N LEU A 136 0.12 -5.93 12.29
CA LEU A 136 -0.41 -6.60 11.08
C LEU A 136 0.51 -6.49 9.86
N ILE A 137 1.24 -5.39 9.69
CA ILE A 137 2.26 -5.30 8.65
C ILE A 137 3.35 -6.34 8.89
N ALA A 138 3.82 -6.48 10.13
CA ALA A 138 4.81 -7.47 10.50
C ALA A 138 4.29 -8.90 10.25
N GLU A 139 3.10 -9.21 10.75
CA GLU A 139 2.48 -10.53 10.66
C GLU A 139 2.22 -10.95 9.21
N ASN A 140 1.67 -10.04 8.41
CA ASN A 140 1.14 -10.37 7.09
C ASN A 140 2.13 -10.16 5.93
N LEU A 141 3.22 -9.38 6.13
CA LEU A 141 4.14 -9.05 5.04
C LEU A 141 5.62 -9.26 5.36
N ALA A 142 6.00 -9.34 6.65
CA ALA A 142 7.41 -9.30 7.00
C ALA A 142 7.94 -10.59 7.64
N TYR A 143 7.09 -11.43 8.24
CA TYR A 143 7.53 -12.67 8.91
C TYR A 143 7.93 -13.78 7.94
N ASP A 144 7.31 -13.84 6.79
CA ASP A 144 7.59 -14.84 5.77
C ASP A 144 8.29 -14.20 4.56
N ASP A 145 9.22 -14.93 3.97
CA ASP A 145 9.89 -14.50 2.74
C ASP A 145 8.95 -14.46 1.52
N GLU A 146 7.67 -14.84 1.68
CA GLU A 146 6.67 -14.89 0.61
C GLU A 146 6.53 -13.56 -0.14
N PHE A 147 6.63 -12.44 0.57
CA PHE A 147 6.47 -11.11 -0.01
C PHE A 147 7.78 -10.34 -0.16
N SER A 148 8.93 -10.99 0.03
CA SER A 148 10.26 -10.34 -0.03
C SER A 148 10.59 -9.71 -1.39
N ASP A 149 10.03 -10.25 -2.49
CA ASP A 149 10.15 -9.68 -3.84
C ASP A 149 9.18 -8.50 -4.07
N VAL A 150 8.17 -8.36 -3.20
CA VAL A 150 7.13 -7.33 -3.30
C VAL A 150 7.47 -6.13 -2.44
N ILE A 151 7.87 -6.36 -1.19
CA ILE A 151 8.19 -5.34 -0.21
C ILE A 151 9.31 -5.82 0.72
N GLN A 152 10.18 -4.90 1.13
CA GLN A 152 11.25 -5.20 2.08
C GLN A 152 11.19 -4.24 3.27
N PHE A 153 11.54 -4.76 4.42
CA PHE A 153 11.65 -4.00 5.66
C PHE A 153 13.07 -4.11 6.22
N ASP A 154 13.53 -3.06 6.86
CA ASP A 154 14.79 -3.11 7.59
C ASP A 154 14.61 -3.80 8.96
N ASN A 155 15.62 -4.47 9.45
CA ASN A 155 15.62 -4.91 10.86
C ASN A 155 15.82 -3.70 11.78
N ALA A 156 14.72 -2.99 12.03
CA ALA A 156 14.67 -1.77 12.79
C ALA A 156 13.28 -1.54 13.39
N ASN A 157 13.20 -0.67 14.39
CA ASN A 157 11.92 -0.23 14.94
C ASN A 157 11.28 0.81 14.03
N TYR A 158 9.98 0.65 13.79
CA TYR A 158 9.10 1.57 13.06
C TYR A 158 8.12 2.22 14.04
N LEU A 159 8.04 3.55 13.99
CA LEU A 159 7.12 4.31 14.86
C LEU A 159 5.66 4.07 14.48
N SER A 160 4.82 3.86 15.50
CA SER A 160 3.38 3.98 15.37
C SER A 160 2.91 5.40 15.74
N SER A 161 1.67 5.72 15.38
CA SER A 161 0.99 6.94 15.84
C SER A 161 0.50 6.84 17.29
N THR A 162 0.59 5.65 17.91
CA THR A 162 0.02 5.38 19.23
C THR A 162 0.95 5.87 20.35
N GLN A 163 0.48 6.89 21.07
CA GLN A 163 1.10 7.31 22.31
C GLN A 163 0.90 6.23 23.39
N LEU A 164 1.92 5.99 24.20
CA LEU A 164 1.77 5.09 25.33
C LEU A 164 0.79 5.68 26.35
N LYS A 165 -0.26 4.91 26.69
CA LYS A 165 -1.33 5.34 27.61
C LYS A 165 -0.77 5.82 28.94
N ASN A 166 -1.22 6.99 29.35
CA ASN A 166 -0.65 7.73 30.46
C ASN A 166 -0.78 7.00 31.81
N LYS A 167 0.36 6.56 32.37
CA LYS A 167 0.52 6.30 33.80
C LYS A 167 1.68 7.17 34.28
N LYS A 168 1.36 8.32 34.89
CA LYS A 168 2.13 9.31 35.63
C LYS A 168 3.52 9.77 35.12
N HIS A 169 4.20 9.04 34.21
CA HIS A 169 5.53 9.39 33.64
C HIS A 169 5.71 8.94 32.18
N LYS A 170 4.65 8.45 31.51
CA LYS A 170 4.75 7.85 30.17
C LYS A 170 4.25 8.74 29.04
N ILE A 171 3.93 10.00 29.33
CA ILE A 171 3.52 10.99 28.30
C ILE A 171 4.58 11.21 27.20
N ASN A 172 5.82 10.86 27.53
CA ASN A 172 6.97 11.02 26.65
C ASN A 172 7.27 9.79 25.79
N TYR A 173 6.43 8.75 25.86
CA TYR A 173 6.65 7.51 25.15
C TYR A 173 5.60 7.27 24.08
N ALA A 174 6.02 6.68 22.99
CA ALA A 174 5.17 6.17 21.91
C ALA A 174 5.54 4.72 21.61
N TRP A 175 4.60 3.99 21.04
CA TRP A 175 4.80 2.63 20.59
C TRP A 175 5.53 2.58 19.24
N SER A 176 6.30 1.53 19.07
CA SER A 176 6.97 1.14 17.83
C SER A 176 7.01 -0.37 17.72
N VAL A 177 7.19 -0.89 16.52
CA VAL A 177 7.31 -2.33 16.25
C VAL A 177 8.57 -2.56 15.42
N ASN A 178 9.37 -3.56 15.80
CA ASN A 178 10.37 -4.11 14.90
C ASN A 178 9.63 -5.02 13.92
N LEU A 179 9.54 -4.61 12.64
CA LEU A 179 8.72 -5.34 11.67
C LEU A 179 9.27 -6.73 11.33
N ILE A 180 10.58 -6.98 11.48
CA ILE A 180 11.17 -8.30 11.23
C ILE A 180 10.98 -9.23 12.44
N GLU A 181 11.10 -8.71 13.65
CA GLU A 181 10.99 -9.49 14.90
C GLU A 181 9.55 -9.54 15.43
N GLY A 182 8.69 -8.60 14.97
CA GLY A 182 7.26 -8.51 15.32
C GLY A 182 6.97 -8.06 16.75
N TYR A 183 7.98 -7.65 17.50
CA TYR A 183 7.77 -7.25 18.89
C TYR A 183 7.47 -5.77 19.06
N PRO A 184 6.36 -5.42 19.75
CA PRO A 184 6.10 -4.04 20.12
C PRO A 184 7.07 -3.59 21.21
N THR A 185 7.58 -2.39 21.04
CA THR A 185 8.42 -1.71 22.03
C THR A 185 7.91 -0.30 22.26
N SER A 186 8.33 0.33 23.35
CA SER A 186 8.05 1.75 23.57
C SER A 186 9.35 2.53 23.72
N SER A 187 9.39 3.69 23.12
CA SER A 187 10.57 4.55 23.18
C SER A 187 10.19 6.01 23.44
N TYR A 188 11.18 6.81 23.81
CA TYR A 188 10.96 8.24 23.94
C TYR A 188 10.50 8.86 22.62
N LYS A 189 9.53 9.75 22.69
CA LYS A 189 9.02 10.51 21.54
C LYS A 189 10.10 11.31 20.80
N SER A 190 11.19 11.64 21.48
CA SER A 190 12.37 12.31 20.91
C SER A 190 13.29 11.37 20.14
N ASN A 191 13.18 10.05 20.35
CA ASN A 191 14.00 9.08 19.64
C ASN A 191 13.58 9.00 18.17
N LYS A 192 14.58 9.04 17.31
CA LYS A 192 14.34 8.92 15.86
C LYS A 192 14.31 7.47 15.44
N GLN A 193 13.26 7.08 14.73
CA GLN A 193 13.08 5.73 14.21
C GLN A 193 12.55 5.79 12.77
N LYS A 194 12.52 4.66 12.10
CA LYS A 194 11.95 4.54 10.76
C LYS A 194 10.43 4.67 10.79
N ILE A 195 9.85 4.99 9.65
CA ILE A 195 8.41 5.04 9.46
C ILE A 195 7.99 4.45 8.12
N ARG A 196 6.84 3.83 8.10
CA ARG A 196 6.05 3.49 6.93
C ARG A 196 4.73 4.24 7.00
N ALA A 197 4.31 4.78 5.89
CA ALA A 197 2.99 5.39 5.83
C ALA A 197 1.95 4.35 5.42
N VAL A 198 0.74 4.52 5.91
CA VAL A 198 -0.42 3.66 5.64
C VAL A 198 -1.54 4.52 5.07
N ARG A 199 -2.37 3.95 4.19
CA ARG A 199 -3.62 4.56 3.74
C ARG A 199 -4.73 3.52 3.63
N ALA A 200 -5.97 3.98 3.75
CA ALA A 200 -7.16 3.16 3.56
C ALA A 200 -7.69 3.26 2.10
N PHE A 201 -8.32 2.21 1.62
CA PHE A 201 -8.98 2.18 0.31
C PHE A 201 -10.36 1.51 0.39
#